data_986c32107f73541e3713f7aff4cacd24
#
_entry.id   986c32107f73541e3713f7aff4cacd24
#
_cell.length_a   1.000
_cell.length_b   1.000
_cell.length_c   1.000
_cell.angle_alpha   90.00
_cell.angle_beta   90.00
_cell.angle_gamma   90.00
#
_symmetry.space_group_name_H-M   'P 1'
#
loop_
_entity.id
_entity.type
_entity.pdbx_description
1 polymer ?
#
loop_
_entity_poly.entity_id
_entity_poly.type
_entity_poly.pdbx_seq_one_letter_code
_entity_poly.pdbx_strand_id
1 'polypeptide(L)'
;LWEMTDEWKYTRNYGRGQFRTDQARYYKAEKDFQVDLNGDGTIGYKLKNIESKGNKKLFQDNINGFHVRDEKGALHEIIRGSKKVKANATWQLKAAERVGGFDLVLDQNVKTKNFYLWEMTNKWKFTRNYGRGQYRTDQARYYKAEKDFKVDLNGDGTIGYKLKNIE
;
A
#
# COMPACT_ATOMS: atom_id res chain seq x y z
N LEU A 1 11.58 -19.10 17.09
CA LEU A 1 12.76 -18.37 17.59
C LEU A 1 12.90 -18.59 19.09
N TRP A 2 14.14 -18.75 19.52
CA TRP A 2 14.49 -18.92 20.92
C TRP A 2 15.22 -17.69 21.43
N GLU A 3 14.92 -17.31 22.65
CA GLU A 3 15.70 -16.33 23.39
C GLU A 3 16.81 -17.08 24.14
N MET A 4 18.04 -16.62 23.95
CA MET A 4 19.24 -17.25 24.51
C MET A 4 19.94 -16.26 25.43
N THR A 5 20.66 -16.75 26.42
CA THR A 5 21.63 -15.95 27.21
C THR A 5 22.88 -15.63 26.38
N ASP A 6 23.74 -14.73 26.88
CA ASP A 6 25.05 -14.44 26.28
C ASP A 6 25.95 -15.70 26.18
N GLU A 7 25.69 -16.70 27.02
CA GLU A 7 26.37 -18.00 26.97
C GLU A 7 25.66 -19.03 26.07
N TRP A 8 24.72 -18.60 25.20
CA TRP A 8 23.91 -19.42 24.29
C TRP A 8 23.05 -20.48 24.98
N LYS A 9 22.69 -20.26 26.26
CA LYS A 9 21.71 -21.12 26.96
C LYS A 9 20.31 -20.68 26.65
N TYR A 10 19.44 -21.63 26.33
CA TYR A 10 18.00 -21.37 26.09
C TYR A 10 17.36 -20.80 27.35
N THR A 11 16.60 -19.71 27.19
CA THR A 11 15.79 -19.12 28.26
C THR A 11 14.30 -19.33 28.03
N ARG A 12 13.82 -19.00 26.85
CA ARG A 12 12.39 -19.13 26.48
C ARG A 12 12.19 -19.01 24.96
N ASN A 13 10.98 -19.31 24.52
CA ASN A 13 10.61 -19.00 23.14
C ASN A 13 10.47 -17.48 22.97
N TYR A 14 11.15 -16.94 21.94
CA TYR A 14 11.04 -15.54 21.56
C TYR A 14 9.69 -15.28 20.91
N GLY A 15 8.91 -14.39 21.51
CA GLY A 15 7.55 -14.09 21.09
C GLY A 15 6.53 -15.16 21.46
N ARG A 16 5.25 -14.89 21.17
CA ARG A 16 4.15 -15.82 21.47
C ARG A 16 3.88 -16.74 20.28
N GLY A 17 4.16 -18.02 20.47
CA GLY A 17 3.82 -19.08 19.52
C GLY A 17 4.73 -19.13 18.28
N GLN A 18 4.31 -19.93 17.31
CA GLN A 18 5.02 -20.20 16.08
C GLN A 18 4.97 -19.01 15.12
N PHE A 19 6.08 -18.71 14.45
CA PHE A 19 6.15 -17.73 13.37
C PHE A 19 5.64 -18.35 12.08
N ARG A 20 4.65 -17.74 11.46
CA ARG A 20 3.99 -18.23 10.25
C ARG A 20 4.13 -17.23 9.12
N THR A 21 4.20 -17.71 7.88
CA THR A 21 4.37 -16.90 6.66
C THR A 21 3.18 -15.95 6.34
N ASP A 22 2.04 -16.11 7.02
CA ASP A 22 0.91 -15.19 6.94
C ASP A 22 0.98 -14.02 7.95
N GLN A 23 2.08 -13.91 8.71
CA GLN A 23 2.23 -12.94 9.80
C GLN A 23 3.39 -11.97 9.57
N ALA A 24 3.15 -10.69 9.81
CA ALA A 24 4.15 -9.63 9.69
C ALA A 24 5.43 -9.89 10.51
N ARG A 25 5.30 -10.50 11.70
CA ARG A 25 6.43 -10.84 12.57
C ARG A 25 7.39 -11.87 11.95
N TYR A 26 6.90 -12.72 11.03
CA TYR A 26 7.74 -13.66 10.30
C TYR A 26 8.74 -12.90 9.42
N TYR A 27 8.26 -11.98 8.59
CA TYR A 27 9.08 -11.17 7.70
C TYR A 27 9.97 -10.16 8.44
N LYS A 28 9.50 -9.71 9.62
CA LYS A 28 10.37 -8.95 10.51
C LYS A 28 11.54 -9.80 11.00
N ALA A 29 11.29 -11.04 11.38
CA ALA A 29 12.36 -11.95 11.79
C ALA A 29 13.38 -12.21 10.65
N GLU A 30 12.94 -12.41 9.40
CA GLU A 30 13.85 -12.51 8.25
C GLU A 30 14.80 -11.31 8.16
N LYS A 31 14.25 -10.10 8.34
CA LYS A 31 15.06 -8.86 8.33
C LYS A 31 16.00 -8.75 9.53
N ASP A 32 15.52 -9.09 10.71
CA ASP A 32 16.33 -9.00 11.93
C ASP A 32 17.51 -9.99 11.90
N PHE A 33 17.29 -11.17 11.31
CA PHE A 33 18.31 -12.22 11.20
C PHE A 33 19.06 -12.21 9.85
N GLN A 34 18.65 -11.37 8.88
CA GLN A 34 19.22 -11.32 7.54
C GLN A 34 19.20 -12.68 6.82
N VAL A 35 18.14 -13.45 7.02
CA VAL A 35 17.96 -14.80 6.47
C VAL A 35 16.59 -14.92 5.80
N ASP A 36 16.58 -15.48 4.60
CA ASP A 36 15.36 -15.93 3.93
C ASP A 36 14.89 -17.25 4.57
N LEU A 37 13.92 -17.14 5.48
CA LEU A 37 13.42 -18.28 6.27
C LEU A 37 12.42 -19.16 5.50
N ASN A 38 11.79 -18.63 4.44
CA ASN A 38 10.81 -19.35 3.65
C ASN A 38 11.33 -19.85 2.30
N GLY A 39 12.56 -19.46 1.92
CA GLY A 39 13.18 -19.86 0.67
C GLY A 39 12.58 -19.22 -0.58
N ASP A 40 11.89 -18.07 -0.46
CA ASP A 40 11.26 -17.39 -1.60
C ASP A 40 12.22 -16.46 -2.37
N GLY A 41 13.48 -16.39 -1.97
CA GLY A 41 14.53 -15.56 -2.56
C GLY A 41 14.52 -14.12 -2.07
N THR A 42 13.77 -13.80 -1.00
CA THR A 42 13.63 -12.43 -0.50
C THR A 42 13.77 -12.40 1.02
N ILE A 43 14.60 -11.51 1.55
CA ILE A 43 14.65 -11.24 3.00
C ILE A 43 13.59 -10.18 3.33
N GLY A 44 12.56 -10.58 4.07
CA GLY A 44 11.40 -9.75 4.40
C GLY A 44 10.27 -9.88 3.39
N TYR A 45 9.43 -8.86 3.25
CA TYR A 45 8.28 -8.92 2.35
C TYR A 45 8.67 -8.98 0.88
N LYS A 46 8.06 -9.91 0.14
CA LYS A 46 8.06 -9.89 -1.32
C LYS A 46 7.02 -8.86 -1.79
N LEU A 47 7.49 -7.84 -2.50
CA LEU A 47 6.68 -6.71 -2.90
C LEU A 47 6.25 -6.82 -4.37
N LYS A 48 4.94 -6.76 -4.61
CA LYS A 48 4.36 -6.60 -5.94
C LYS A 48 4.12 -5.10 -6.19
N ASN A 49 4.62 -4.58 -7.30
CA ASN A 49 4.34 -3.21 -7.72
C ASN A 49 2.86 -3.10 -8.14
N ILE A 50 2.15 -2.12 -7.61
CA ILE A 50 0.78 -1.78 -7.98
C ILE A 50 0.77 -0.57 -8.89
N GLU A 51 1.55 0.47 -8.56
CA GLU A 51 1.64 1.70 -9.31
C GLU A 51 3.04 2.32 -9.15
N SER A 52 3.63 2.83 -10.25
CA SER A 52 5.00 3.36 -10.27
C SER A 52 5.20 4.60 -11.15
N LYS A 53 4.14 5.17 -11.72
CA LYS A 53 4.22 6.28 -12.69
C LYS A 53 4.40 7.65 -12.04
N GLY A 54 4.08 7.78 -10.76
CA GLY A 54 4.21 9.02 -10.00
C GLY A 54 5.54 9.17 -9.25
N ASN A 55 5.60 10.18 -8.37
CA ASN A 55 6.73 10.41 -7.47
C ASN A 55 6.75 9.45 -6.28
N LYS A 56 5.61 8.86 -5.97
CA LYS A 56 5.46 7.77 -5.00
C LYS A 56 5.21 6.48 -5.74
N LYS A 57 5.58 5.36 -5.13
CA LYS A 57 5.34 4.03 -5.71
C LYS A 57 4.56 3.20 -4.73
N LEU A 58 3.43 2.64 -5.17
CA LEU A 58 2.58 1.79 -4.34
C LEU A 58 2.91 0.32 -4.57
N PHE A 59 3.08 -0.42 -3.49
CA PHE A 59 3.34 -1.85 -3.48
C PHE A 59 2.33 -2.59 -2.61
N GLN A 60 2.14 -3.86 -2.92
CA GLN A 60 1.43 -4.82 -2.09
C GLN A 60 2.41 -5.93 -1.68
N ASP A 61 2.40 -6.30 -0.40
CA ASP A 61 3.21 -7.41 0.08
C ASP A 61 2.46 -8.76 -0.07
N ASN A 62 3.20 -9.84 0.16
CA ASN A 62 2.69 -11.20 0.05
C ASN A 62 1.74 -11.64 1.19
N ILE A 63 1.44 -10.77 2.14
CA ILE A 63 0.36 -10.92 3.14
C ILE A 63 -0.74 -9.88 2.98
N ASN A 64 -0.86 -9.32 1.77
CA ASN A 64 -1.86 -8.34 1.33
C ASN A 64 -1.77 -6.98 2.00
N GLY A 65 -0.68 -6.63 2.67
CA GLY A 65 -0.42 -5.30 3.20
C GLY A 65 0.00 -4.33 2.09
N PHE A 66 -0.27 -3.04 2.27
CA PHE A 66 0.16 -2.01 1.34
C PHE A 66 1.32 -1.18 1.88
N HIS A 67 2.22 -0.81 0.97
CA HIS A 67 3.41 -0.03 1.24
C HIS A 67 3.59 1.06 0.21
N VAL A 68 4.14 2.19 0.63
CA VAL A 68 4.57 3.27 -0.27
C VAL A 68 6.08 3.42 -0.19
N ARG A 69 6.73 3.49 -1.34
CA ARG A 69 8.12 3.93 -1.43
C ARG A 69 8.12 5.41 -1.80
N ASP A 70 8.75 6.21 -0.95
CA ASP A 70 8.88 7.65 -1.15
C ASP A 70 10.00 7.99 -2.16
N GLU A 71 10.16 9.28 -2.46
CA GLU A 71 11.17 9.79 -3.40
C GLU A 71 12.61 9.52 -2.95
N LYS A 72 12.82 9.31 -1.64
CA LYS A 72 14.13 8.98 -1.05
C LYS A 72 14.40 7.49 -1.05
N GLY A 73 13.45 6.67 -1.53
CA GLY A 73 13.54 5.22 -1.56
C GLY A 73 13.11 4.51 -0.27
N ALA A 74 12.70 5.26 0.77
CA ALA A 74 12.23 4.69 2.02
C ALA A 74 10.87 4.02 1.83
N LEU A 75 10.72 2.81 2.39
CA LEU A 75 9.50 2.02 2.34
C LEU A 75 8.69 2.20 3.62
N HIS A 76 7.44 2.62 3.46
CA HIS A 76 6.52 2.89 4.55
C HIS A 76 5.28 2.00 4.46
N GLU A 77 4.81 1.48 5.59
CA GLU A 77 3.53 0.78 5.66
C GLU A 77 2.37 1.78 5.68
N ILE A 78 1.28 1.46 4.97
CA ILE A 78 0.05 2.27 5.02
C ILE A 78 -0.76 1.83 6.24
N ILE A 79 -1.05 2.78 7.12
CA ILE A 79 -1.70 2.55 8.42
C ILE A 79 -3.02 3.32 8.49
N ARG A 80 -4.10 2.65 8.94
CA ARG A 80 -5.38 3.29 9.29
C ARG A 80 -5.75 2.94 10.73
N GLY A 81 -5.87 3.97 11.57
CA GLY A 81 -5.93 3.77 13.02
C GLY A 81 -4.63 3.13 13.53
N SER A 82 -4.73 1.98 14.20
CA SER A 82 -3.58 1.19 14.68
C SER A 82 -3.23 -0.01 13.78
N LYS A 83 -3.92 -0.18 12.64
CA LYS A 83 -3.80 -1.39 11.81
C LYS A 83 -3.18 -1.07 10.45
N LYS A 84 -2.38 -2.00 9.94
CA LYS A 84 -1.94 -2.00 8.54
C LYS A 84 -3.13 -2.16 7.62
N VAL A 85 -3.16 -1.36 6.55
CA VAL A 85 -4.17 -1.49 5.50
C VAL A 85 -3.86 -2.71 4.67
N LYS A 86 -4.86 -3.57 4.49
CA LYS A 86 -4.77 -4.79 3.67
C LYS A 86 -5.78 -4.75 2.53
N ALA A 87 -5.40 -5.34 1.39
CA ALA A 87 -6.33 -5.57 0.29
C ALA A 87 -7.49 -6.46 0.74
N ASN A 88 -8.68 -6.16 0.25
CA ASN A 88 -9.87 -7.00 0.41
C ASN A 88 -10.65 -7.09 -0.90
N ALA A 89 -11.71 -7.91 -0.93
CA ALA A 89 -12.48 -8.15 -2.15
C ALA A 89 -13.25 -6.92 -2.68
N THR A 90 -13.52 -5.95 -1.81
CA THR A 90 -14.33 -4.77 -2.15
C THR A 90 -13.50 -3.52 -2.42
N TRP A 91 -12.46 -3.28 -1.63
CA TRP A 91 -11.64 -2.08 -1.68
C TRP A 91 -10.16 -2.42 -1.81
N GLN A 92 -9.49 -1.69 -2.70
CA GLN A 92 -8.06 -1.86 -2.97
C GLN A 92 -7.40 -0.51 -3.18
N LEU A 93 -6.22 -0.35 -2.61
CA LEU A 93 -5.41 0.82 -2.92
C LEU A 93 -4.86 0.68 -4.35
N LYS A 94 -4.98 1.75 -5.13
CA LYS A 94 -4.60 1.76 -6.56
C LYS A 94 -3.43 2.68 -6.87
N ALA A 95 -3.26 3.74 -6.11
CA ALA A 95 -2.16 4.68 -6.30
C ALA A 95 -1.86 5.43 -5.01
N ALA A 96 -0.64 5.95 -4.92
CA ALA A 96 -0.21 6.87 -3.88
C ALA A 96 0.59 8.00 -4.52
N GLU A 97 0.27 9.26 -4.20
CA GLU A 97 0.94 10.41 -4.83
C GLU A 97 0.91 11.65 -3.94
N ARG A 98 1.82 12.59 -4.21
CA ARG A 98 1.79 13.92 -3.59
C ARG A 98 1.09 14.90 -4.53
N VAL A 99 -0.12 15.32 -4.18
CA VAL A 99 -0.96 16.19 -4.98
C VAL A 99 -1.32 17.45 -4.18
N GLY A 100 -1.03 18.64 -4.73
CA GLY A 100 -1.36 19.90 -4.08
C GLY A 100 -0.73 20.09 -2.69
N GLY A 101 0.44 19.46 -2.45
CA GLY A 101 1.13 19.51 -1.15
C GLY A 101 0.71 18.44 -0.14
N PHE A 102 -0.29 17.61 -0.47
CA PHE A 102 -0.79 16.52 0.38
C PHE A 102 -0.29 15.17 -0.10
N ASP A 103 0.11 14.31 0.83
CA ASP A 103 0.36 12.90 0.54
C ASP A 103 -0.98 12.18 0.54
N LEU A 104 -1.37 11.66 -0.62
CA LEU A 104 -2.69 11.06 -0.86
C LEU A 104 -2.56 9.60 -1.27
N VAL A 105 -3.54 8.80 -0.83
CA VAL A 105 -3.72 7.40 -1.27
C VAL A 105 -5.12 7.25 -1.86
N LEU A 106 -5.21 6.57 -3.00
CA LEU A 106 -6.45 6.29 -3.70
C LEU A 106 -6.96 4.89 -3.33
N ASP A 107 -8.12 4.84 -2.66
CA ASP A 107 -8.81 3.61 -2.26
C ASP A 107 -10.03 3.38 -3.13
N GLN A 108 -9.95 2.41 -4.06
CA GLN A 108 -10.95 2.16 -5.09
C GLN A 108 -11.80 0.95 -4.78
N ASN A 109 -13.12 1.11 -4.96
CA ASN A 109 -14.04 -0.02 -5.01
C ASN A 109 -13.83 -0.83 -6.29
N VAL A 110 -13.53 -2.11 -6.14
CA VAL A 110 -13.17 -3.01 -7.25
C VAL A 110 -14.30 -3.14 -8.28
N LYS A 111 -15.56 -3.16 -7.81
CA LYS A 111 -16.75 -3.37 -8.65
C LYS A 111 -17.23 -2.08 -9.32
N THR A 112 -17.43 -1.03 -8.54
CA THR A 112 -18.04 0.23 -9.04
C THR A 112 -17.03 1.19 -9.66
N LYS A 113 -15.73 0.97 -9.45
CA LYS A 113 -14.61 1.86 -9.82
C LYS A 113 -14.62 3.22 -9.12
N ASN A 114 -15.63 3.52 -8.31
CA ASN A 114 -15.64 4.70 -7.47
C ASN A 114 -14.52 4.62 -6.42
N PHE A 115 -14.02 5.75 -5.94
CA PHE A 115 -12.93 5.75 -4.97
C PHE A 115 -13.05 6.86 -3.92
N TYR A 116 -12.31 6.71 -2.85
CA TYR A 116 -11.99 7.77 -1.90
C TYR A 116 -10.51 8.15 -2.04
N LEU A 117 -10.21 9.41 -1.78
CA LEU A 117 -8.84 9.85 -1.54
C LEU A 117 -8.64 9.95 -0.03
N TRP A 118 -7.57 9.37 0.45
CA TRP A 118 -7.14 9.42 1.84
C TRP A 118 -5.98 10.39 1.96
N GLU A 119 -6.11 11.37 2.84
CA GLU A 119 -5.00 12.21 3.25
C GLU A 119 -4.17 11.48 4.29
N MET A 120 -2.86 11.46 4.07
CA MET A 120 -1.91 10.72 4.88
C MET A 120 -0.96 11.69 5.58
N THR A 121 -0.45 11.28 6.74
CA THR A 121 0.71 11.94 7.34
C THR A 121 1.98 11.63 6.53
N ASN A 122 3.08 12.35 6.81
CA ASN A 122 4.42 12.04 6.27
C ASN A 122 4.96 10.63 6.65
N LYS A 123 4.29 9.94 7.58
CA LYS A 123 4.57 8.54 7.97
C LYS A 123 3.53 7.56 7.42
N TRP A 124 2.76 7.97 6.42
CA TRP A 124 1.73 7.17 5.74
C TRP A 124 0.66 6.60 6.66
N LYS A 125 0.29 7.38 7.68
CA LYS A 125 -0.88 7.12 8.53
C LYS A 125 -2.06 7.93 8.02
N PHE A 126 -3.22 7.27 7.86
CA PHE A 126 -4.48 7.90 7.47
C PHE A 126 -4.88 8.99 8.47
N THR A 127 -5.25 10.15 7.98
CA THR A 127 -5.79 11.28 8.77
C THR A 127 -7.28 11.46 8.54
N ARG A 128 -7.69 11.60 7.29
CA ARG A 128 -9.10 11.84 6.88
C ARG A 128 -9.31 11.53 5.40
N ASN A 129 -10.56 11.49 4.99
CA ASN A 129 -10.88 11.52 3.56
C ASN A 129 -10.58 12.92 3.01
N TYR A 130 -9.84 12.97 1.90
CA TYR A 130 -9.53 14.19 1.17
C TYR A 130 -10.66 14.53 0.21
N GLY A 131 -11.06 15.80 0.17
CA GLY A 131 -12.15 16.26 -0.66
C GLY A 131 -13.55 15.89 -0.12
N ARG A 132 -14.59 16.14 -0.94
CA ARG A 132 -15.99 15.93 -0.56
C ARG A 132 -16.49 14.56 -1.01
N GLY A 133 -16.45 13.58 -0.13
CA GLY A 133 -17.04 12.26 -0.34
C GLY A 133 -16.39 11.43 -1.44
N GLN A 134 -17.14 10.46 -1.94
CA GLN A 134 -16.69 9.50 -2.94
C GLN A 134 -16.55 10.13 -4.32
N TYR A 135 -15.48 9.82 -5.03
CA TYR A 135 -15.27 10.19 -6.43
C TYR A 135 -15.95 9.15 -7.33
N ARG A 136 -16.80 9.60 -8.23
CA ARG A 136 -17.62 8.74 -9.11
C ARG A 136 -17.26 8.99 -10.57
N THR A 137 -17.41 7.97 -11.40
CA THR A 137 -17.07 8.00 -12.83
C THR A 137 -17.86 9.03 -13.65
N ASP A 138 -18.97 9.55 -13.12
CA ASP A 138 -19.78 10.61 -13.75
C ASP A 138 -19.32 12.04 -13.38
N GLN A 139 -18.21 12.19 -12.63
CA GLN A 139 -17.77 13.48 -12.10
C GLN A 139 -16.43 13.95 -12.70
N ALA A 140 -16.34 15.24 -13.03
CA ALA A 140 -15.10 15.87 -13.52
C ALA A 140 -13.89 15.65 -12.62
N ARG A 141 -14.11 15.67 -11.30
CA ARG A 141 -13.03 15.45 -10.31
C ARG A 141 -12.47 14.04 -10.33
N TYR A 142 -13.22 13.03 -10.81
CA TYR A 142 -12.75 11.67 -11.02
C TYR A 142 -11.61 11.65 -12.04
N TYR A 143 -11.86 12.22 -13.21
CA TYR A 143 -10.89 12.29 -14.31
C TYR A 143 -9.70 13.21 -14.02
N LYS A 144 -9.93 14.25 -13.20
CA LYS A 144 -8.83 15.05 -12.68
C LYS A 144 -7.91 14.20 -11.80
N ALA A 145 -8.46 13.35 -10.94
CA ALA A 145 -7.66 12.46 -10.11
C ALA A 145 -6.87 11.42 -10.94
N GLU A 146 -7.42 10.89 -12.05
CA GLU A 146 -6.65 10.04 -12.97
C GLU A 146 -5.38 10.74 -13.48
N LYS A 147 -5.51 12.03 -13.83
CA LYS A 147 -4.35 12.85 -14.26
C LYS A 147 -3.35 13.09 -13.12
N ASP A 148 -3.87 13.44 -11.93
CA ASP A 148 -3.03 13.74 -10.78
C ASP A 148 -2.24 12.49 -10.33
N PHE A 149 -2.84 11.30 -10.41
CA PHE A 149 -2.23 10.01 -10.03
C PHE A 149 -1.61 9.26 -11.23
N LYS A 150 -1.79 9.73 -12.46
CA LYS A 150 -1.29 9.11 -13.70
C LYS A 150 -1.76 7.67 -13.91
N VAL A 151 -2.99 7.37 -13.49
CA VAL A 151 -3.58 6.03 -13.52
C VAL A 151 -4.94 6.07 -14.20
N ASP A 152 -5.17 5.14 -15.13
CA ASP A 152 -6.49 4.85 -15.68
C ASP A 152 -7.30 4.07 -14.63
N LEU A 153 -8.23 4.72 -13.97
CA LEU A 153 -8.97 4.17 -12.84
C LEU A 153 -10.26 3.46 -13.27
N ASN A 154 -10.84 3.86 -14.39
CA ASN A 154 -12.07 3.26 -14.91
C ASN A 154 -11.79 2.11 -15.89
N GLY A 155 -10.57 2.01 -16.42
CA GLY A 155 -10.14 0.97 -17.34
C GLY A 155 -10.56 1.23 -18.79
N ASP A 156 -10.80 2.49 -19.18
CA ASP A 156 -11.20 2.84 -20.57
C ASP A 156 -10.03 3.07 -21.52
N GLY A 157 -8.79 2.89 -21.04
CA GLY A 157 -7.54 3.05 -21.78
C GLY A 157 -7.06 4.50 -21.84
N THR A 158 -7.69 5.44 -21.13
CA THR A 158 -7.34 6.87 -21.16
C THR A 158 -7.12 7.39 -19.74
N ILE A 159 -6.09 8.19 -19.52
CA ILE A 159 -5.88 8.93 -18.27
C ILE A 159 -6.56 10.29 -18.42
N GLY A 160 -7.64 10.49 -17.66
CA GLY A 160 -8.47 11.68 -17.72
C GLY A 160 -9.65 11.54 -18.69
N TYR A 161 -10.20 12.65 -19.18
CA TYR A 161 -11.35 12.61 -20.07
C TYR A 161 -11.03 11.99 -21.43
N LYS A 162 -11.85 11.04 -21.85
CA LYS A 162 -11.89 10.59 -23.24
C LYS A 162 -12.79 11.57 -24.03
N LEU A 163 -12.17 12.35 -24.92
CA LEU A 163 -12.91 13.21 -25.83
C LEU A 163 -13.68 12.33 -26.82
N LYS A 164 -14.99 12.54 -26.94
CA LYS A 164 -15.77 11.98 -28.03
C LYS A 164 -15.54 12.87 -29.26
N ASN A 165 -15.10 12.30 -30.38
CA ASN A 165 -15.18 13.00 -31.65
C ASN A 165 -16.66 13.25 -31.95
N ILE A 166 -17.06 14.50 -31.98
CA ILE A 166 -18.38 14.92 -32.51
C ILE A 166 -18.14 15.07 -34.01
N GLU A 167 -18.57 14.07 -34.79
CA GLU A 167 -18.69 14.17 -36.24
C GLU A 167 -19.92 14.98 -36.58
#